data_7c4a73c5a552feb024d28da42a9406a3
#
_entry.id   7c4a73c5a552feb024d28da42a9406a3
#
_cell.length_a   1.000
_cell.length_b   1.000
_cell.length_c   1.000
_cell.angle_alpha   90.00
_cell.angle_beta   90.00
_cell.angle_gamma   90.00
#
_symmetry.space_group_name_H-M   'P 1'
#
loop_
_entity.id
_entity.type
_entity.pdbx_description
1 polymer ?
#
loop_
_entity_poly.entity_id
_entity_poly.type
_entity_poly.pdbx_seq_one_letter_code
_entity_poly.pdbx_strand_id
1 'polypeptide(L)'
;SCAVVGGEVPVFYDPLISKVVAWGADRTHAIARMRRAMDEFRVQGIKTTVPFFQWLIRSGAFATGTIDTTFVDTTLVERDGQPFAEPSSEAEEVAVIGVAVHAFLESAWRERTENQETSSPWRQAARAAALRI
;
A
#
# COMPACT_ATOMS: atom_id res chain seq x y z
N SER A 1 13.40 15.14 -12.66
CA SER A 1 13.42 15.14 -11.20
C SER A 1 13.66 13.72 -10.74
N CYS A 2 14.74 13.48 -10.03
CA CYS A 2 15.08 12.17 -9.47
C CYS A 2 14.91 12.26 -7.94
N ALA A 3 14.17 11.30 -7.36
CA ALA A 3 14.19 11.12 -5.93
C ALA A 3 15.61 10.70 -5.51
N VAL A 4 16.16 11.36 -4.50
CA VAL A 4 17.46 11.05 -3.92
C VAL A 4 17.30 10.61 -2.47
N VAL A 5 18.24 9.83 -1.97
CA VAL A 5 18.23 9.39 -0.57
C VAL A 5 18.26 10.62 0.35
N GLY A 6 17.30 10.68 1.29
CA GLY A 6 17.16 11.84 2.18
C GLY A 6 16.48 13.05 1.55
N GLY A 7 16.08 12.97 0.29
CA GLY A 7 15.33 14.04 -0.37
C GLY A 7 13.89 14.11 0.09
N GLU A 8 13.34 15.31 0.12
CA GLU A 8 11.93 15.58 0.46
C GLU A 8 11.19 16.08 -0.78
N VAL A 9 9.98 15.57 -1.00
CA VAL A 9 9.05 16.06 -2.02
C VAL A 9 8.17 17.12 -1.37
N PRO A 10 8.33 18.41 -1.71
CA PRO A 10 7.61 19.48 -1.05
C PRO A 10 6.12 19.43 -1.39
N VAL A 11 5.28 19.62 -0.37
CA VAL A 11 3.80 19.65 -0.50
C VAL A 11 3.27 20.91 -1.21
N PHE A 12 4.12 21.91 -1.42
CA PHE A 12 3.75 23.21 -2.01
C PHE A 12 3.81 23.22 -3.54
N TYR A 13 4.25 22.16 -4.14
CA TYR A 13 4.40 22.00 -5.58
C TYR A 13 3.78 20.69 -6.04
N ASP A 14 4.09 20.26 -7.26
CA ASP A 14 3.53 19.04 -7.83
C ASP A 14 4.02 17.79 -7.05
N PRO A 15 3.15 16.85 -6.65
CA PRO A 15 3.53 15.62 -5.96
C PRO A 15 4.24 14.60 -6.88
N LEU A 16 5.01 15.10 -7.84
CA LEU A 16 5.74 14.30 -8.82
C LEU A 16 7.02 13.72 -8.21
N ILE A 17 7.02 12.40 -7.99
CA ILE A 17 8.18 11.68 -7.46
C ILE A 17 9.13 11.29 -8.59
N SER A 18 8.59 10.76 -9.69
CA SER A 18 9.36 10.23 -10.80
C SER A 18 8.60 10.35 -12.12
N LYS A 19 9.34 10.51 -13.20
CA LYS A 19 8.83 10.43 -14.57
C LYS A 19 9.45 9.24 -15.26
N VAL A 20 8.63 8.26 -15.64
CA VAL A 20 9.07 7.09 -16.41
C VAL A 20 8.82 7.33 -17.88
N VAL A 21 9.83 7.11 -18.70
CA VAL A 21 9.75 7.28 -20.16
C VAL A 21 10.25 6.00 -20.83
N ALA A 22 9.48 5.48 -21.76
CA ALA A 22 9.87 4.35 -22.59
C ALA A 22 9.95 4.78 -24.06
N TRP A 23 10.96 4.26 -24.74
CA TRP A 23 11.15 4.46 -26.16
C TRP A 23 10.99 3.13 -26.92
N GLY A 24 10.46 3.18 -28.13
CA GLY A 24 10.33 2.03 -29.03
C GLY A 24 10.39 2.47 -30.49
N ALA A 25 10.70 1.52 -31.38
CA ALA A 25 10.73 1.77 -32.83
C ALA A 25 9.35 2.19 -33.36
N ASP A 26 8.32 1.69 -32.72
CA ASP A 26 6.92 2.05 -32.96
C ASP A 26 6.13 2.09 -31.64
N ARG A 27 4.85 2.45 -31.74
CA ARG A 27 3.96 2.55 -30.56
C ARG A 27 3.84 1.22 -29.82
N THR A 28 3.74 0.11 -30.53
CA THR A 28 3.58 -1.22 -29.96
C THR A 28 4.80 -1.62 -29.14
N HIS A 29 5.98 -1.40 -29.67
CA HIS A 29 7.24 -1.63 -28.95
C HIS A 29 7.41 -0.70 -27.73
N ALA A 30 7.04 0.57 -27.87
CA ALA A 30 7.09 1.50 -26.75
C ALA A 30 6.12 1.08 -25.61
N ILE A 31 4.89 0.66 -25.94
CA ILE A 31 3.92 0.15 -25.00
C ILE A 31 4.43 -1.12 -24.30
N ALA A 32 4.97 -2.08 -25.07
CA ALA A 32 5.51 -3.32 -24.49
C ALA A 32 6.63 -3.06 -23.48
N ARG A 33 7.55 -2.15 -23.79
CA ARG A 33 8.61 -1.73 -22.87
C ARG A 33 8.07 -1.02 -21.64
N MET A 34 7.09 -0.13 -21.83
CA MET A 34 6.47 0.58 -20.71
C MET A 34 5.72 -0.38 -19.78
N ARG A 35 4.99 -1.38 -20.33
CA ARG A 35 4.35 -2.43 -19.53
C ARG A 35 5.37 -3.13 -18.63
N ARG A 36 6.46 -3.60 -19.20
CA ARG A 36 7.51 -4.26 -18.43
C ARG A 36 8.10 -3.34 -17.37
N ALA A 37 8.41 -2.10 -17.73
CA ALA A 37 8.92 -1.12 -16.79
C ALA A 37 7.96 -0.88 -15.62
N MET A 38 6.66 -0.76 -15.89
CA MET A 38 5.64 -0.59 -14.83
C MET A 38 5.45 -1.83 -13.97
N ASP A 39 5.60 -3.04 -14.53
CA ASP A 39 5.52 -4.29 -13.78
C ASP A 39 6.70 -4.49 -12.83
N GLU A 40 7.86 -4.00 -13.21
CA GLU A 40 9.09 -4.04 -12.40
C GLU A 40 9.18 -2.84 -11.42
N PHE A 41 8.40 -1.77 -11.65
CA PHE A 41 8.47 -0.54 -10.85
C PHE A 41 7.86 -0.75 -9.47
N ARG A 42 8.65 -0.59 -8.42
CA ARG A 42 8.23 -0.76 -7.03
C ARG A 42 8.42 0.52 -6.24
N VAL A 43 7.34 0.98 -5.60
CA VAL A 43 7.36 2.09 -4.63
C VAL A 43 6.68 1.59 -3.37
N GLN A 44 7.33 1.73 -2.23
CA GLN A 44 6.83 1.27 -0.93
C GLN A 44 6.69 2.45 0.05
N GLY A 45 5.78 2.30 1.01
CA GLY A 45 5.57 3.28 2.08
C GLY A 45 4.63 4.43 1.74
N ILE A 46 4.27 4.61 0.46
CA ILE A 46 3.35 5.66 0.01
C ILE A 46 2.35 5.13 -1.03
N LYS A 47 1.19 5.78 -1.14
CA LYS A 47 0.24 5.53 -2.23
C LYS A 47 0.72 6.25 -3.49
N THR A 48 0.67 5.57 -4.63
CA THR A 48 1.11 6.10 -5.92
C THR A 48 0.08 5.85 -7.02
N THR A 49 0.25 6.50 -8.16
CA THR A 49 -0.55 6.29 -9.37
C THR A 49 -0.07 5.10 -10.22
N VAL A 50 0.94 4.34 -9.76
CA VAL A 50 1.47 3.18 -10.50
C VAL A 50 0.40 2.16 -10.86
N PRO A 51 -0.53 1.73 -9.96
CA PRO A 51 -1.59 0.79 -10.32
C PRO A 51 -2.51 1.29 -11.43
N PHE A 52 -2.85 2.58 -11.41
CA PHE A 52 -3.62 3.21 -12.47
C PHE A 52 -2.89 3.12 -13.81
N PHE A 53 -1.60 3.46 -13.87
CA PHE A 53 -0.83 3.38 -15.11
C PHE A 53 -0.61 1.95 -15.59
N GLN A 54 -0.44 0.98 -14.71
CA GLN A 54 -0.39 -0.44 -15.06
C GLN A 54 -1.69 -0.91 -15.74
N TRP A 55 -2.82 -0.50 -15.21
CA TRP A 55 -4.13 -0.78 -15.80
C TRP A 55 -4.30 -0.05 -17.14
N LEU A 56 -4.02 1.27 -17.19
CA LEU A 56 -4.17 2.11 -18.36
C LEU A 56 -3.39 1.58 -19.57
N ILE A 57 -2.13 1.25 -19.39
CA ILE A 57 -1.25 0.76 -20.46
C ILE A 57 -1.73 -0.58 -21.04
N ARG A 58 -2.52 -1.34 -20.28
CA ARG A 58 -3.13 -2.59 -20.72
C ARG A 58 -4.48 -2.39 -21.40
N SER A 59 -5.08 -1.21 -21.29
CA SER A 59 -6.38 -0.93 -21.90
C SER A 59 -6.28 -0.86 -23.43
N GLY A 60 -7.34 -1.32 -24.11
CA GLY A 60 -7.46 -1.22 -25.58
C GLY A 60 -7.45 0.23 -26.04
N ALA A 61 -8.11 1.13 -25.30
CA ALA A 61 -8.16 2.55 -25.59
C ALA A 61 -6.76 3.19 -25.65
N PHE A 62 -5.87 2.83 -24.72
CA PHE A 62 -4.49 3.29 -24.75
C PHE A 62 -3.73 2.73 -25.96
N ALA A 63 -3.91 1.44 -26.27
CA ALA A 63 -3.21 0.80 -27.39
C ALA A 63 -3.61 1.44 -28.74
N THR A 64 -4.89 1.75 -28.94
CA THR A 64 -5.41 2.38 -30.16
C THR A 64 -5.22 3.89 -30.20
N GLY A 65 -4.92 4.53 -29.09
CA GLY A 65 -4.76 5.98 -28.98
C GLY A 65 -6.08 6.76 -28.96
N THR A 66 -7.18 6.13 -28.55
CA THR A 66 -8.52 6.72 -28.47
C THR A 66 -8.81 7.41 -27.13
N ILE A 67 -7.77 7.72 -26.36
CA ILE A 67 -7.87 8.42 -25.07
C ILE A 67 -7.96 9.92 -25.30
N ASP A 68 -8.95 10.55 -24.71
CA ASP A 68 -9.15 11.99 -24.67
C ASP A 68 -8.93 12.56 -23.24
N THR A 69 -9.15 13.85 -23.07
CA THR A 69 -8.98 14.55 -21.80
C THR A 69 -10.01 14.17 -20.75
N THR A 70 -11.15 13.59 -21.14
CA THR A 70 -12.24 13.18 -20.24
C THR A 70 -12.13 11.73 -19.81
N PHE A 71 -11.23 10.97 -20.44
CA PHE A 71 -11.07 9.53 -20.23
C PHE A 71 -10.84 9.17 -18.76
N VAL A 72 -10.00 9.93 -18.05
CA VAL A 72 -9.67 9.65 -16.64
C VAL A 72 -10.90 9.85 -15.77
N ASP A 73 -11.61 10.97 -15.96
CA ASP A 73 -12.80 11.29 -15.15
C ASP A 73 -13.91 10.26 -15.38
N THR A 74 -14.16 9.90 -16.62
CA THR A 74 -15.15 8.87 -17.00
C THR A 74 -14.78 7.52 -16.37
N THR A 75 -13.51 7.12 -16.48
CA THR A 75 -13.02 5.87 -15.90
C THR A 75 -13.18 5.84 -14.38
N LEU A 76 -12.89 6.93 -13.68
CA LEU A 76 -13.02 7.00 -12.23
C LEU A 76 -14.50 6.90 -11.80
N VAL A 77 -15.40 7.54 -12.53
CA VAL A 77 -16.84 7.45 -12.28
C VAL A 77 -17.36 6.02 -12.54
N GLU A 78 -17.00 5.40 -13.67
CA GLU A 78 -17.42 4.04 -14.01
C GLU A 78 -16.92 3.00 -13.02
N ARG A 79 -15.73 3.19 -12.46
CA ARG A 79 -15.14 2.26 -11.48
C ARG A 79 -15.65 2.43 -10.06
N ASP A 80 -16.32 3.53 -9.76
CA ASP A 80 -16.97 3.79 -8.46
C ASP A 80 -16.09 3.41 -7.24
N GLY A 81 -14.82 3.85 -7.27
CA GLY A 81 -13.85 3.57 -6.19
C GLY A 81 -13.18 2.19 -6.22
N GLN A 82 -13.47 1.35 -7.21
CA GLN A 82 -12.78 0.07 -7.34
C GLN A 82 -11.28 0.26 -7.60
N PRO A 83 -10.41 -0.52 -6.94
CA PRO A 83 -8.96 -0.40 -7.10
C PRO A 83 -8.53 -0.79 -8.53
N PHE A 84 -7.48 -0.16 -9.03
CA PHE A 84 -6.89 -0.48 -10.35
C PHE A 84 -5.98 -1.71 -10.33
N ALA A 85 -5.51 -2.12 -9.16
CA ALA A 85 -4.75 -3.35 -8.97
C ALA A 85 -5.58 -4.33 -8.14
N GLU A 86 -5.71 -5.54 -8.63
CA GLU A 86 -6.18 -6.66 -7.83
C GLU A 86 -4.98 -7.23 -7.06
N PRO A 87 -5.12 -7.50 -5.75
CA PRO A 87 -4.07 -8.18 -5.02
C PRO A 87 -3.82 -9.56 -5.66
N SER A 88 -2.56 -9.96 -5.76
CA SER A 88 -2.26 -11.32 -6.19
C SER A 88 -2.66 -12.31 -5.09
N SER A 89 -3.03 -13.54 -5.47
CA SER A 89 -3.33 -14.62 -4.52
C SER A 89 -2.24 -14.78 -3.45
N GLU A 90 -0.97 -14.66 -3.84
CA GLU A 90 0.17 -14.67 -2.93
C GLU A 90 0.16 -13.49 -1.96
N ALA A 91 -0.20 -12.30 -2.41
CA ALA A 91 -0.31 -11.12 -1.54
C ALA A 91 -1.46 -11.25 -0.55
N GLU A 92 -2.57 -11.86 -0.96
CA GLU A 92 -3.70 -12.17 -0.06
C GLU A 92 -3.30 -13.19 1.01
N GLU A 93 -2.62 -14.26 0.65
CA GLU A 93 -2.12 -15.25 1.60
C GLU A 93 -1.16 -14.62 2.62
N VAL A 94 -0.21 -13.82 2.16
CA VAL A 94 0.73 -13.10 3.04
C VAL A 94 -0.03 -12.13 3.96
N ALA A 95 -1.04 -11.43 3.45
CA ALA A 95 -1.85 -10.54 4.26
C ALA A 95 -2.64 -11.29 5.35
N VAL A 96 -3.24 -12.43 5.02
CA VAL A 96 -3.95 -13.29 5.99
C VAL A 96 -3.01 -13.79 7.07
N ILE A 97 -1.81 -14.28 6.70
CA ILE A 97 -0.79 -14.71 7.66
C ILE A 97 -0.35 -13.54 8.55
N GLY A 98 -0.12 -12.37 7.95
CA GLY A 98 0.26 -11.16 8.69
C GLY A 98 -0.79 -10.74 9.72
N VAL A 99 -2.07 -10.76 9.36
CA VAL A 99 -3.19 -10.47 10.28
C VAL A 99 -3.26 -11.51 11.40
N ALA A 100 -3.12 -12.80 11.08
CA ALA A 100 -3.14 -13.87 12.07
C ALA A 100 -1.99 -13.74 13.08
N VAL A 101 -0.77 -13.49 12.61
CA VAL A 101 0.40 -13.24 13.47
C VAL A 101 0.20 -12.01 14.34
N HIS A 102 -0.30 -10.90 13.77
CA HIS A 102 -0.58 -9.69 14.53
C HIS A 102 -1.60 -9.93 15.64
N ALA A 103 -2.73 -10.59 15.32
CA ALA A 103 -3.76 -10.93 16.30
C ALA A 103 -3.22 -11.85 17.41
N PHE A 104 -2.38 -12.83 17.05
CA PHE A 104 -1.73 -13.70 18.03
C PHE A 104 -0.79 -12.93 18.95
N LEU A 105 0.03 -12.05 18.40
CA LEU A 105 0.95 -11.22 19.21
C LEU A 105 0.17 -10.27 20.12
N GLU A 106 -0.90 -9.65 19.65
CA GLU A 106 -1.76 -8.80 20.49
C GLU A 106 -2.40 -9.57 21.64
N SER A 107 -2.91 -10.79 21.39
CA SER A 107 -3.49 -11.63 22.45
C SER A 107 -2.44 -12.02 23.50
N ALA A 108 -1.24 -12.42 23.05
CA ALA A 108 -0.13 -12.77 23.95
C ALA A 108 0.35 -11.57 24.80
N TRP A 109 0.31 -10.36 24.24
CA TRP A 109 0.62 -9.13 24.98
C TRP A 109 -0.44 -8.82 26.04
N ARG A 110 -1.72 -8.97 25.72
CA ARG A 110 -2.82 -8.76 26.68
C ARG A 110 -2.75 -9.71 27.86
N GLU A 111 -2.57 -11.01 27.59
CA GLU A 111 -2.40 -12.02 28.64
C GLU A 111 -1.20 -11.74 29.56
N ARG A 112 -0.08 -11.29 28.98
CA ARG A 112 1.12 -10.92 29.76
C ARG A 112 0.86 -9.69 30.64
N THR A 113 0.12 -8.70 30.16
CA THR A 113 -0.18 -7.48 30.90
C THR A 113 -1.17 -7.77 32.05
N GLU A 114 -2.20 -8.57 31.81
CA GLU A 114 -3.14 -8.99 32.85
C GLU A 114 -2.47 -9.84 33.92
N ASN A 115 -1.58 -10.74 33.55
CA ASN A 115 -0.87 -11.59 34.49
C ASN A 115 0.14 -10.78 35.35
N GLN A 116 0.77 -9.74 34.81
CA GLN A 116 1.61 -8.81 35.55
C GLN A 116 0.80 -7.95 36.52
N GLU A 117 -0.41 -7.52 36.15
CA GLU A 117 -1.28 -6.73 37.04
C GLU A 117 -1.79 -7.55 38.24
N THR A 118 -2.06 -8.84 38.05
CA THR A 118 -2.53 -9.70 39.13
C THR A 118 -1.40 -10.20 40.06
N SER A 119 -0.16 -10.26 39.56
CA SER A 119 0.99 -10.78 40.32
C SER A 119 1.82 -9.70 41.05
N SER A 120 1.42 -8.46 41.01
CA SER A 120 2.17 -7.36 41.64
C SER A 120 2.23 -7.53 43.16
N PRO A 121 3.44 -7.71 43.77
CA PRO A 121 3.62 -7.97 45.21
C PRO A 121 3.01 -6.90 46.10
N TRP A 122 3.02 -5.63 45.67
CA TRP A 122 2.46 -4.53 46.43
C TRP A 122 0.91 -4.56 46.48
N ARG A 123 0.22 -5.01 45.38
CA ARG A 123 -1.22 -5.21 45.34
C ARG A 123 -1.66 -6.36 46.24
N GLN A 124 -0.87 -7.42 46.30
CA GLN A 124 -1.10 -8.53 47.24
C GLN A 124 -0.96 -8.08 48.67
N ALA A 125 0.07 -7.31 48.98
CA ALA A 125 0.30 -6.73 50.31
C ALA A 125 -0.83 -5.74 50.72
N ALA A 126 -1.30 -4.90 49.79
CA ALA A 126 -2.40 -4.00 50.04
C ALA A 126 -3.73 -4.73 50.31
N ARG A 127 -4.04 -5.81 49.56
CA ARG A 127 -5.21 -6.65 49.82
C ARG A 127 -5.12 -7.36 51.17
N ALA A 128 -3.96 -7.88 51.51
CA ALA A 128 -3.72 -8.54 52.83
C ALA A 128 -3.84 -7.56 54.00
N ALA A 129 -3.43 -6.30 53.81
CA ALA A 129 -3.59 -5.24 54.82
C ALA A 129 -5.07 -4.80 55.02
N ALA A 130 -5.84 -4.73 53.91
CA ALA A 130 -7.26 -4.37 53.95
C ALA A 130 -8.15 -5.43 54.63
N LEU A 131 -7.72 -6.67 54.72
CA LEU A 131 -8.46 -7.77 55.37
C LEU A 131 -8.15 -7.91 56.89
N ARG A 132 -7.34 -7.02 57.43
CA ARG A 132 -6.93 -7.04 58.89
C ARG A 132 -7.68 -6.01 59.75
N ILE A 133 -8.83 -5.52 59.31
CA ILE A 133 -9.72 -4.66 60.08
C ILE A 133 -10.81 -5.49 60.73
#